data_8b9670daad0ce0288b00a0c447a37f27
#
_entry.id   8b9670daad0ce0288b00a0c447a37f27
#
_cell.length_a   1.000
_cell.length_b   1.000
_cell.length_c   1.000
_cell.angle_alpha   90.00
_cell.angle_beta   90.00
_cell.angle_gamma   90.00
#
_symmetry.space_group_name_H-M   'P 1'
#
loop_
_entity.id
_entity.type
_entity.pdbx_description
1 polymer ?
#
loop_
_entity_poly.entity_id
_entity_poly.type
_entity_poly.pdbx_seq_one_letter_code
_entity_poly.pdbx_strand_id
1 'polypeptide(L)'
;MHLMFYSEQSGFYKYFENIINALLKKTKEPIYYITSDPHDQIFRNKNPQIKPYYIEGNELIALMMKLECDMVIMTTPDLEKYHIKRSKVRDDIEYVFLDHSCMSLNLTYRTGALDYYDTIFAVSRNQGIEVREMEKLRGTRKKRIVKVGFGLIDNMIAAYSSQERKPHEKPIIMIAPSWQYDNILDSCLDSILEGLIGSKYKVIVRPHPQYIRRFPVQMERIIEKYRDRFSDDFQIETDFSSSATVYNSDLLITDWSAIAYEFGFTTEKPTLFINTQMKVVNKDYDKIRLRPMDITARDLVGKSISKEDTKDIALHVDNLLSNQDAFAQQIRDLRNSYFYNLGHSGEAAADYIVERLTGKEQAEGSRVADTLSDN
;
A
#
# COMPACT_ATOMS: atom_id res chain seq x y z
N MET A 1 -16.09 -10.54 -21.69
CA MET A 1 -15.49 -10.19 -20.37
C MET A 1 -14.94 -8.78 -20.45
N HIS A 2 -15.48 -7.85 -19.64
CA HIS A 2 -15.02 -6.47 -19.64
C HIS A 2 -14.52 -6.11 -18.25
N LEU A 3 -13.20 -6.21 -18.06
CA LEU A 3 -12.50 -5.92 -16.81
C LEU A 3 -11.81 -4.56 -16.89
N MET A 4 -12.03 -3.71 -15.90
CA MET A 4 -11.41 -2.40 -15.81
C MET A 4 -10.65 -2.23 -14.49
N PHE A 5 -9.43 -1.72 -14.57
CA PHE A 5 -8.67 -1.17 -13.45
C PHE A 5 -8.74 0.34 -13.49
N TYR A 6 -8.88 0.98 -12.33
CA TYR A 6 -8.79 2.43 -12.21
C TYR A 6 -7.68 2.82 -11.21
N SER A 7 -6.81 3.72 -11.65
CA SER A 7 -5.69 4.28 -10.88
C SER A 7 -5.77 5.81 -10.83
N GLU A 8 -5.73 6.38 -9.63
CA GLU A 8 -5.74 7.85 -9.45
C GLU A 8 -4.41 8.50 -9.84
N GLN A 9 -3.29 7.76 -9.76
CA GLN A 9 -1.94 8.26 -10.01
C GLN A 9 -0.96 7.13 -10.32
N SER A 10 0.14 7.44 -11.01
CA SER A 10 1.16 6.49 -11.47
C SER A 10 1.73 5.61 -10.35
N GLY A 11 1.84 6.13 -9.14
CA GLY A 11 2.36 5.38 -7.98
C GLY A 11 1.49 4.20 -7.53
N PHE A 12 0.27 4.04 -8.06
CA PHE A 12 -0.63 2.95 -7.69
C PHE A 12 -0.53 1.72 -8.60
N TYR A 13 0.09 1.80 -9.77
CA TYR A 13 0.29 0.65 -10.64
C TYR A 13 0.91 -0.56 -9.91
N LYS A 14 1.87 -0.34 -9.03
CA LYS A 14 2.54 -1.38 -8.23
C LYS A 14 1.60 -2.29 -7.42
N TYR A 15 0.38 -1.83 -7.12
CA TYR A 15 -0.62 -2.63 -6.41
C TYR A 15 -1.45 -3.52 -7.35
N PHE A 16 -1.55 -3.13 -8.62
CA PHE A 16 -2.25 -3.89 -9.65
C PHE A 16 -1.34 -4.86 -10.42
N GLU A 17 -0.04 -4.61 -10.42
CA GLU A 17 0.95 -5.27 -11.29
C GLU A 17 0.89 -6.79 -11.22
N ASN A 18 0.89 -7.37 -10.01
CA ASN A 18 0.84 -8.83 -9.85
C ASN A 18 -0.46 -9.43 -10.39
N ILE A 19 -1.58 -8.75 -10.19
CA ILE A 19 -2.89 -9.19 -10.66
C ILE A 19 -2.90 -9.15 -12.19
N ILE A 20 -2.47 -8.04 -12.79
CA ILE A 20 -2.39 -7.88 -14.24
C ILE A 20 -1.48 -8.94 -14.85
N ASN A 21 -0.28 -9.16 -14.28
CA ASN A 21 0.66 -10.17 -14.76
C ASN A 21 0.10 -11.60 -14.68
N ALA A 22 -0.66 -11.91 -13.64
CA ALA A 22 -1.32 -13.21 -13.50
C ALA A 22 -2.50 -13.36 -14.49
N LEU A 23 -3.28 -12.31 -14.72
CA LEU A 23 -4.37 -12.30 -15.71
C LEU A 23 -3.85 -12.51 -17.13
N LEU A 24 -2.73 -11.89 -17.52
CA LEU A 24 -2.12 -12.05 -18.83
C LEU A 24 -1.72 -13.51 -19.14
N LYS A 25 -1.50 -14.32 -18.10
CA LYS A 25 -1.21 -15.76 -18.23
C LYS A 25 -2.48 -16.62 -18.32
N LYS A 26 -3.61 -16.14 -17.75
CA LYS A 26 -4.84 -16.94 -17.57
C LYS A 26 -5.92 -16.67 -18.60
N THR A 27 -5.94 -15.48 -19.21
CA THR A 27 -6.95 -15.09 -20.20
C THR A 27 -6.33 -14.36 -21.38
N LYS A 28 -7.06 -14.31 -22.51
CA LYS A 28 -6.71 -13.50 -23.69
C LYS A 28 -7.60 -12.25 -23.83
N GLU A 29 -8.55 -12.08 -22.92
CA GLU A 29 -9.44 -10.95 -22.92
C GLU A 29 -8.70 -9.63 -22.67
N PRO A 30 -9.14 -8.51 -23.25
CA PRO A 30 -8.52 -7.21 -23.01
C PRO A 30 -8.69 -6.77 -21.56
N ILE A 31 -7.63 -6.16 -21.02
CA ILE A 31 -7.59 -5.55 -19.70
C ILE A 31 -7.59 -4.03 -19.90
N TYR A 32 -8.69 -3.37 -19.55
CA TYR A 32 -8.79 -1.91 -19.61
C TYR A 32 -8.16 -1.30 -18.36
N TYR A 33 -7.28 -0.33 -18.57
CA TYR A 33 -6.62 0.38 -17.47
C TYR A 33 -6.84 1.88 -17.63
N ILE A 34 -7.64 2.45 -16.75
CA ILE A 34 -7.93 3.88 -16.72
C ILE A 34 -7.04 4.52 -15.66
N THR A 35 -6.33 5.58 -16.03
CA THR A 35 -5.52 6.35 -15.10
C THR A 35 -5.81 7.84 -15.20
N SER A 36 -5.75 8.54 -14.06
CA SER A 36 -5.84 10.00 -14.00
C SER A 36 -4.46 10.68 -13.94
N ASP A 37 -3.40 9.95 -14.30
CA ASP A 37 -2.04 10.46 -14.39
C ASP A 37 -1.48 10.26 -15.81
N PRO A 38 -1.18 11.34 -16.57
CA PRO A 38 -0.66 11.21 -17.93
C PRO A 38 0.75 10.59 -17.99
N HIS A 39 1.45 10.53 -16.84
CA HIS A 39 2.79 9.95 -16.71
C HIS A 39 2.77 8.54 -16.10
N ASP A 40 1.60 7.90 -16.01
CA ASP A 40 1.48 6.55 -15.46
C ASP A 40 2.37 5.58 -16.25
N GLN A 41 3.13 4.76 -15.50
CA GLN A 41 4.04 3.79 -16.08
C GLN A 41 3.34 2.74 -16.95
N ILE A 42 2.03 2.56 -16.81
CA ILE A 42 1.24 1.65 -17.66
C ILE A 42 1.38 1.96 -19.15
N PHE A 43 1.58 3.23 -19.53
CA PHE A 43 1.77 3.64 -20.93
C PHE A 43 3.08 3.12 -21.54
N ARG A 44 4.02 2.67 -20.72
CA ARG A 44 5.26 2.02 -21.16
C ARG A 44 5.07 0.52 -21.43
N ASN A 45 3.97 -0.06 -20.96
CA ASN A 45 3.65 -1.46 -21.16
C ASN A 45 3.19 -1.68 -22.61
N LYS A 46 3.89 -2.55 -23.34
CA LYS A 46 3.64 -2.81 -24.77
C LYS A 46 2.79 -4.05 -25.02
N ASN A 47 2.29 -4.71 -23.96
CA ASN A 47 1.44 -5.88 -24.14
C ASN A 47 0.11 -5.46 -24.79
N PRO A 48 -0.24 -6.00 -25.98
CA PRO A 48 -1.43 -5.56 -26.72
C PRO A 48 -2.75 -5.89 -26.03
N GLN A 49 -2.76 -6.77 -25.05
CA GLN A 49 -3.92 -7.12 -24.25
C GLN A 49 -4.28 -6.02 -23.25
N ILE A 50 -3.30 -5.21 -22.82
CA ILE A 50 -3.54 -4.05 -21.95
C ILE A 50 -4.00 -2.86 -22.79
N LYS A 51 -5.12 -2.24 -22.42
CA LYS A 51 -5.71 -1.07 -23.07
C LYS A 51 -5.68 0.11 -22.11
N PRO A 52 -4.58 0.88 -22.06
CA PRO A 52 -4.45 2.01 -21.15
C PRO A 52 -5.10 3.27 -21.73
N TYR A 53 -5.79 4.02 -20.87
CA TYR A 53 -6.39 5.32 -21.20
C TYR A 53 -6.13 6.33 -20.09
N TYR A 54 -5.78 7.56 -20.48
CA TYR A 54 -5.71 8.69 -19.58
C TYR A 54 -7.04 9.44 -19.61
N ILE A 55 -7.65 9.63 -18.45
CA ILE A 55 -8.92 10.35 -18.31
C ILE A 55 -8.95 11.03 -16.94
N GLU A 56 -9.28 12.33 -16.91
CA GLU A 56 -9.35 13.10 -15.66
C GLU A 56 -10.58 14.03 -15.59
N GLY A 57 -10.76 14.66 -14.44
CA GLY A 57 -11.75 15.72 -14.23
C GLY A 57 -13.18 15.28 -14.55
N ASN A 58 -13.91 16.11 -15.25
CA ASN A 58 -15.32 15.86 -15.59
C ASN A 58 -15.52 14.68 -16.55
N GLU A 59 -14.52 14.39 -17.39
CA GLU A 59 -14.57 13.24 -18.31
C GLU A 59 -14.51 11.93 -17.53
N LEU A 60 -13.71 11.86 -16.47
CA LEU A 60 -13.67 10.70 -15.58
C LEU A 60 -15.03 10.48 -14.89
N ILE A 61 -15.66 11.54 -14.38
CA ILE A 61 -16.99 11.46 -13.76
C ILE A 61 -18.02 10.92 -14.78
N ALA A 62 -18.00 11.45 -15.98
CA ALA A 62 -18.91 11.04 -17.05
C ALA A 62 -18.68 9.58 -17.46
N LEU A 63 -17.41 9.14 -17.57
CA LEU A 63 -17.06 7.75 -17.84
C LEU A 63 -17.59 6.84 -16.73
N MET A 64 -17.27 7.11 -15.45
CA MET A 64 -17.70 6.28 -14.33
C MET A 64 -19.22 6.11 -14.28
N MET A 65 -19.97 7.17 -14.55
CA MET A 65 -21.44 7.13 -14.57
C MET A 65 -22.04 6.36 -15.76
N LYS A 66 -21.28 6.12 -16.82
CA LYS A 66 -21.70 5.45 -18.06
C LYS A 66 -20.97 4.13 -18.31
N LEU A 67 -20.27 3.59 -17.28
CA LEU A 67 -19.54 2.32 -17.42
C LEU A 67 -20.48 1.18 -17.81
N GLU A 68 -20.02 0.36 -18.75
CA GLU A 68 -20.67 -0.86 -19.22
C GLU A 68 -19.75 -2.10 -19.11
N CYS A 69 -18.80 -2.08 -18.16
CA CYS A 69 -17.95 -3.24 -17.87
C CYS A 69 -18.60 -4.20 -16.86
N ASP A 70 -18.02 -5.38 -16.68
CA ASP A 70 -18.55 -6.39 -15.74
C ASP A 70 -17.93 -6.27 -14.35
N MET A 71 -16.68 -5.78 -14.28
CA MET A 71 -15.96 -5.61 -13.04
C MET A 71 -15.04 -4.39 -13.10
N VAL A 72 -15.00 -3.62 -12.01
CA VAL A 72 -14.08 -2.50 -11.78
C VAL A 72 -13.25 -2.79 -10.55
N ILE A 73 -11.92 -2.74 -10.67
CA ILE A 73 -10.98 -2.90 -9.56
C ILE A 73 -10.25 -1.57 -9.35
N MET A 74 -10.28 -1.05 -8.13
CA MET A 74 -9.63 0.23 -7.81
C MET A 74 -9.18 0.30 -6.36
N THR A 75 -8.22 1.21 -6.11
CA THR A 75 -7.68 1.49 -4.77
C THR A 75 -8.34 2.72 -4.13
N THR A 76 -9.22 3.41 -4.86
CA THR A 76 -9.88 4.66 -4.46
C THR A 76 -10.93 4.38 -3.39
N PRO A 77 -10.84 4.94 -2.18
CA PRO A 77 -11.91 4.84 -1.19
C PRO A 77 -13.08 5.78 -1.54
N ASP A 78 -14.13 5.75 -0.74
CA ASP A 78 -15.24 6.71 -0.78
C ASP A 78 -16.05 6.68 -2.10
N LEU A 79 -16.16 5.48 -2.75
CA LEU A 79 -17.07 5.28 -3.88
C LEU A 79 -18.47 5.80 -3.53
N GLU A 80 -19.16 6.47 -4.46
CA GLU A 80 -20.46 7.15 -4.32
C GLU A 80 -20.46 8.40 -3.44
N LYS A 81 -19.40 8.70 -2.68
CA LYS A 81 -19.39 9.86 -1.78
C LYS A 81 -18.95 11.16 -2.46
N TYR A 82 -17.96 11.06 -3.34
CA TYR A 82 -17.41 12.23 -4.04
C TYR A 82 -17.61 12.12 -5.57
N HIS A 83 -16.55 12.32 -6.32
CA HIS A 83 -16.58 12.35 -7.79
C HIS A 83 -16.63 10.94 -8.43
N ILE A 84 -16.12 9.91 -7.77
CA ILE A 84 -16.22 8.55 -8.28
C ILE A 84 -17.57 7.94 -7.92
N LYS A 85 -18.39 7.73 -8.95
CA LYS A 85 -19.75 7.20 -8.83
C LYS A 85 -19.87 5.83 -9.47
N ARG A 86 -20.85 5.04 -9.02
CA ARG A 86 -21.22 3.81 -9.70
C ARG A 86 -21.94 4.15 -11.03
N SER A 87 -21.91 3.23 -11.96
CA SER A 87 -22.65 3.36 -13.23
C SER A 87 -24.12 3.66 -13.00
N LYS A 88 -24.69 4.49 -13.87
CA LYS A 88 -26.13 4.79 -13.93
C LYS A 88 -26.85 4.02 -15.05
N VAL A 89 -26.07 3.32 -15.89
CA VAL A 89 -26.59 2.56 -17.05
C VAL A 89 -26.56 1.06 -16.82
N ARG A 90 -25.72 0.59 -15.87
CA ARG A 90 -25.65 -0.82 -15.42
C ARG A 90 -25.56 -0.90 -13.89
N ASP A 91 -26.38 -1.69 -13.27
CA ASP A 91 -26.44 -1.91 -11.82
C ASP A 91 -25.75 -3.22 -11.35
N ASP A 92 -25.40 -4.09 -12.30
CA ASP A 92 -24.79 -5.42 -12.07
C ASP A 92 -23.25 -5.42 -12.11
N ILE A 93 -22.63 -4.25 -12.32
CA ILE A 93 -21.15 -4.09 -12.27
C ILE A 93 -20.64 -4.42 -10.87
N GLU A 94 -19.66 -5.31 -10.78
CA GLU A 94 -18.99 -5.63 -9.53
C GLU A 94 -17.85 -4.63 -9.26
N TYR A 95 -17.99 -3.83 -8.20
CA TYR A 95 -16.97 -2.88 -7.76
C TYR A 95 -16.10 -3.53 -6.67
N VAL A 96 -14.84 -3.72 -6.98
CA VAL A 96 -13.85 -4.39 -6.14
C VAL A 96 -12.89 -3.36 -5.56
N PHE A 97 -12.77 -3.34 -4.23
CA PHE A 97 -11.75 -2.55 -3.55
C PHE A 97 -10.50 -3.38 -3.36
N LEU A 98 -9.37 -2.86 -3.83
CA LEU A 98 -8.02 -3.37 -3.59
C LEU A 98 -7.30 -2.38 -2.68
N ASP A 99 -6.84 -2.82 -1.52
CA ASP A 99 -6.11 -1.93 -0.63
C ASP A 99 -4.70 -1.63 -1.16
N HIS A 100 -4.27 -0.38 -1.05
CA HIS A 100 -2.92 0.08 -1.37
C HIS A 100 -1.99 0.07 -0.15
N SER A 101 -2.43 -0.55 0.95
CA SER A 101 -1.69 -0.72 2.19
C SER A 101 -1.99 -2.08 2.80
N CYS A 102 -1.03 -2.64 3.53
CA CYS A 102 -1.28 -3.84 4.33
C CYS A 102 -1.80 -3.54 5.74
N MET A 103 -2.09 -2.27 6.02
CA MET A 103 -2.46 -1.77 7.34
C MET A 103 -3.96 -1.98 7.65
N SER A 104 -4.41 -1.46 8.79
CA SER A 104 -5.82 -1.50 9.17
C SER A 104 -6.68 -0.65 8.23
N LEU A 105 -7.69 -1.25 7.60
CA LEU A 105 -8.70 -0.53 6.83
C LEU A 105 -9.48 0.44 7.72
N ASN A 106 -9.78 -0.01 8.94
CA ASN A 106 -10.60 0.74 9.88
C ASN A 106 -9.90 1.98 10.44
N LEU A 107 -8.57 1.99 10.54
CA LEU A 107 -7.79 3.16 10.95
C LEU A 107 -7.50 4.11 9.78
N THR A 108 -7.20 3.53 8.62
CA THR A 108 -6.68 4.25 7.44
C THR A 108 -7.77 4.98 6.65
N TYR A 109 -8.98 4.42 6.58
CA TYR A 109 -10.07 4.97 5.78
C TYR A 109 -11.16 5.59 6.63
N ARG A 110 -11.77 6.67 6.13
CA ARG A 110 -12.90 7.33 6.81
C ARG A 110 -14.04 6.37 7.07
N THR A 111 -14.82 6.65 8.10
CA THR A 111 -16.05 5.89 8.38
C THR A 111 -16.91 5.79 7.12
N GLY A 112 -17.20 4.55 6.73
CA GLY A 112 -18.02 4.23 5.56
C GLY A 112 -17.35 4.38 4.20
N ALA A 113 -16.04 4.55 4.13
CA ALA A 113 -15.31 4.68 2.86
C ALA A 113 -15.51 3.49 1.89
N LEU A 114 -15.81 2.31 2.45
CA LEU A 114 -15.99 1.07 1.69
C LEU A 114 -17.45 0.65 1.53
N ASP A 115 -18.44 1.45 1.97
CA ASP A 115 -19.85 1.04 2.04
C ASP A 115 -20.43 0.61 0.68
N TYR A 116 -20.03 1.26 -0.39
CA TYR A 116 -20.58 1.06 -1.73
C TYR A 116 -19.83 0.05 -2.60
N TYR A 117 -18.78 -0.57 -2.06
CA TYR A 117 -18.10 -1.68 -2.72
C TYR A 117 -18.89 -2.99 -2.58
N ASP A 118 -18.79 -3.85 -3.59
CA ASP A 118 -19.41 -5.17 -3.61
C ASP A 118 -18.47 -6.23 -3.05
N THR A 119 -17.17 -6.07 -3.37
CA THR A 119 -16.11 -7.03 -3.05
C THR A 119 -14.89 -6.31 -2.48
N ILE A 120 -14.27 -6.94 -1.48
CA ILE A 120 -12.99 -6.50 -0.91
C ILE A 120 -11.94 -7.57 -1.17
N PHE A 121 -10.86 -7.20 -1.85
CA PHE A 121 -9.67 -8.02 -1.95
C PHE A 121 -8.87 -7.85 -0.67
N ALA A 122 -9.10 -8.75 0.28
CA ALA A 122 -8.47 -8.68 1.58
C ALA A 122 -7.03 -9.19 1.54
N VAL A 123 -6.10 -8.40 2.05
CA VAL A 123 -4.69 -8.79 2.14
C VAL A 123 -4.46 -9.77 3.27
N SER A 124 -5.28 -9.70 4.34
CA SER A 124 -5.12 -10.45 5.57
C SER A 124 -6.45 -10.84 6.21
N ARG A 125 -6.38 -11.76 7.18
CA ARG A 125 -7.51 -12.13 8.03
C ARG A 125 -8.05 -10.93 8.81
N ASN A 126 -7.17 -10.04 9.27
CA ASN A 126 -7.54 -8.87 10.05
C ASN A 126 -8.43 -7.93 9.24
N GLN A 127 -8.07 -7.62 7.99
CA GLN A 127 -8.91 -6.80 7.12
C GLN A 127 -10.30 -7.43 6.89
N GLY A 128 -10.36 -8.75 6.75
CA GLY A 128 -11.64 -9.47 6.65
C GLY A 128 -12.51 -9.28 7.90
N ILE A 129 -11.93 -9.35 9.10
CA ILE A 129 -12.64 -9.13 10.37
C ILE A 129 -13.08 -7.67 10.48
N GLU A 130 -12.19 -6.71 10.18
CA GLU A 130 -12.52 -5.27 10.19
C GLU A 130 -13.72 -4.96 9.29
N VAL A 131 -13.75 -5.49 8.07
CA VAL A 131 -14.88 -5.31 7.15
C VAL A 131 -16.18 -5.84 7.77
N ARG A 132 -16.17 -7.02 8.38
CA ARG A 132 -17.37 -7.61 9.02
C ARG A 132 -17.84 -6.81 10.22
N GLU A 133 -16.92 -6.31 11.04
CA GLU A 133 -17.28 -5.49 12.21
C GLU A 133 -17.79 -4.11 11.78
N MET A 134 -17.17 -3.48 10.78
CA MET A 134 -17.65 -2.22 10.20
C MET A 134 -19.04 -2.36 9.57
N GLU A 135 -19.31 -3.45 8.82
CA GLU A 135 -20.63 -3.74 8.28
C GLU A 135 -21.70 -3.85 9.38
N LYS A 136 -21.38 -4.57 10.47
CA LYS A 136 -22.26 -4.71 11.62
C LYS A 136 -22.50 -3.38 12.32
N LEU A 137 -21.43 -2.61 12.56
CA LEU A 137 -21.51 -1.31 13.23
C LEU A 137 -22.38 -0.32 12.46
N ARG A 138 -22.31 -0.36 11.13
CA ARG A 138 -22.99 0.60 10.25
C ARG A 138 -24.31 0.10 9.65
N GLY A 139 -24.67 -1.16 9.87
CA GLY A 139 -25.86 -1.76 9.26
C GLY A 139 -25.82 -1.83 7.73
N THR A 140 -24.63 -1.96 7.13
CA THR A 140 -24.48 -2.01 5.67
C THR A 140 -24.60 -3.43 5.13
N ARG A 141 -24.84 -3.55 3.81
CA ARG A 141 -24.87 -4.85 3.15
C ARG A 141 -23.54 -5.59 3.28
N LYS A 142 -23.62 -6.92 3.36
CA LYS A 142 -22.43 -7.76 3.39
C LYS A 142 -21.71 -7.71 2.05
N LYS A 143 -20.42 -7.42 2.08
CA LYS A 143 -19.52 -7.46 0.93
C LYS A 143 -18.96 -8.87 0.77
N ARG A 144 -18.55 -9.22 -0.42
CA ARG A 144 -17.73 -10.41 -0.64
C ARG A 144 -16.30 -10.10 -0.18
N ILE A 145 -15.73 -10.98 0.64
CA ILE A 145 -14.32 -10.91 1.04
C ILE A 145 -13.58 -12.01 0.30
N VAL A 146 -12.66 -11.61 -0.55
CA VAL A 146 -11.79 -12.52 -1.30
C VAL A 146 -10.41 -12.48 -0.65
N LYS A 147 -9.91 -13.64 -0.28
CA LYS A 147 -8.60 -13.80 0.37
C LYS A 147 -7.51 -13.74 -0.71
N VAL A 148 -6.98 -12.55 -0.96
CA VAL A 148 -6.03 -12.33 -2.06
C VAL A 148 -4.59 -12.31 -1.57
N GLY A 149 -4.27 -11.53 -0.54
CA GLY A 149 -2.90 -11.23 -0.14
C GLY A 149 -2.47 -9.84 -0.65
N PHE A 150 -1.17 -9.55 -0.57
CA PHE A 150 -0.65 -8.22 -0.88
C PHE A 150 0.47 -8.27 -1.92
N GLY A 151 0.14 -8.02 -3.19
CA GLY A 151 1.04 -8.13 -4.33
C GLY A 151 2.30 -7.27 -4.25
N LEU A 152 2.23 -6.10 -3.59
CA LEU A 152 3.40 -5.28 -3.36
C LEU A 152 4.46 -6.01 -2.52
N ILE A 153 4.06 -6.65 -1.43
CA ILE A 153 4.99 -7.41 -0.57
C ILE A 153 5.56 -8.62 -1.33
N ASP A 154 4.75 -9.32 -2.12
CA ASP A 154 5.24 -10.42 -2.96
C ASP A 154 6.35 -9.96 -3.91
N ASN A 155 6.12 -8.83 -4.61
CA ASN A 155 7.11 -8.24 -5.52
C ASN A 155 8.36 -7.75 -4.78
N MET A 156 8.20 -7.10 -3.63
CA MET A 156 9.32 -6.60 -2.85
C MET A 156 10.19 -7.74 -2.30
N ILE A 157 9.59 -8.83 -1.81
CA ILE A 157 10.33 -10.02 -1.35
C ILE A 157 11.07 -10.67 -2.52
N ALA A 158 10.43 -10.84 -3.68
CA ALA A 158 11.07 -11.43 -4.85
C ALA A 158 12.25 -10.56 -5.33
N ALA A 159 12.08 -9.24 -5.42
CA ALA A 159 13.12 -8.31 -5.79
C ALA A 159 14.28 -8.31 -4.78
N TYR A 160 13.97 -8.31 -3.49
CA TYR A 160 14.97 -8.34 -2.41
C TYR A 160 15.78 -9.65 -2.43
N SER A 161 15.12 -10.79 -2.66
CA SER A 161 15.77 -12.11 -2.69
C SER A 161 16.64 -12.33 -3.92
N SER A 162 16.35 -11.63 -5.03
CA SER A 162 17.12 -11.73 -6.27
C SER A 162 18.38 -10.88 -6.32
N GLN A 163 18.57 -9.97 -5.35
CA GLN A 163 19.72 -9.08 -5.32
C GLN A 163 20.91 -9.70 -4.61
N GLU A 164 22.11 -9.62 -5.22
CA GLU A 164 23.37 -9.83 -4.52
C GLU A 164 23.61 -8.66 -3.54
N ARG A 165 23.69 -8.97 -2.27
CA ARG A 165 23.97 -8.00 -1.22
C ARG A 165 25.40 -8.09 -0.78
N LYS A 166 26.12 -6.98 -0.85
CA LYS A 166 27.47 -6.87 -0.29
C LYS A 166 27.37 -6.37 1.14
N PRO A 167 28.18 -6.89 2.06
CA PRO A 167 28.30 -6.32 3.39
C PRO A 167 28.62 -4.83 3.29
N HIS A 168 27.96 -4.01 4.09
CA HIS A 168 28.24 -2.60 4.20
C HIS A 168 29.40 -2.37 5.16
N GLU A 169 30.28 -1.41 4.87
CA GLU A 169 31.33 -0.98 5.82
C GLU A 169 30.70 -0.37 7.07
N LYS A 170 29.60 0.37 6.89
CA LYS A 170 28.83 1.00 7.95
C LYS A 170 27.37 0.58 7.84
N PRO A 171 26.68 0.25 8.94
CA PRO A 171 25.24 0.01 8.90
C PRO A 171 24.50 1.21 8.35
N ILE A 172 23.53 0.96 7.45
CA ILE A 172 22.72 1.98 6.80
C ILE A 172 21.42 2.16 7.59
N ILE A 173 21.20 3.35 8.11
CA ILE A 173 20.00 3.74 8.84
C ILE A 173 19.14 4.61 7.93
N MET A 174 17.98 4.11 7.55
CA MET A 174 17.00 4.87 6.78
C MET A 174 16.01 5.54 7.73
N ILE A 175 15.82 6.85 7.58
CA ILE A 175 14.80 7.62 8.30
C ILE A 175 13.69 7.94 7.29
N ALA A 176 12.55 7.26 7.37
CA ALA A 176 11.46 7.40 6.41
C ALA A 176 10.13 7.69 7.12
N PRO A 177 9.88 8.95 7.50
CA PRO A 177 8.69 9.34 8.26
C PRO A 177 7.42 9.38 7.40
N SER A 178 6.28 9.41 8.07
CA SER A 178 4.98 9.71 7.46
C SER A 178 4.89 11.18 7.01
N TRP A 179 3.76 11.54 6.39
CA TRP A 179 3.55 12.90 5.86
C TRP A 179 2.50 13.70 6.64
N GLN A 180 1.98 13.16 7.72
CA GLN A 180 1.01 13.85 8.56
C GLN A 180 1.66 15.00 9.33
N TYR A 181 0.84 15.86 9.92
CA TYR A 181 1.28 16.88 10.85
C TYR A 181 1.96 16.27 12.07
N ASP A 182 2.99 16.94 12.61
CA ASP A 182 3.80 16.50 13.75
C ASP A 182 4.50 15.14 13.53
N ASN A 183 4.95 14.88 12.30
CA ASN A 183 5.79 13.72 11.99
C ASN A 183 7.25 13.96 12.46
N ILE A 184 8.14 13.00 12.23
CA ILE A 184 9.55 13.11 12.61
C ILE A 184 10.22 14.35 12.04
N LEU A 185 9.94 14.71 10.76
CA LEU A 185 10.58 15.88 10.11
C LEU A 185 10.22 17.19 10.81
N ASP A 186 9.02 17.27 11.36
CA ASP A 186 8.50 18.47 11.99
C ASP A 186 8.91 18.59 13.48
N SER A 187 9.14 17.45 14.16
CA SER A 187 9.15 17.43 15.64
C SER A 187 10.48 16.97 16.28
N CYS A 188 11.21 16.03 15.67
CA CYS A 188 12.38 15.46 16.33
C CYS A 188 13.54 15.07 15.40
N LEU A 189 13.51 15.48 14.13
CA LEU A 189 14.55 15.14 13.18
C LEU A 189 15.94 15.61 13.66
N ASP A 190 16.03 16.81 14.23
CA ASP A 190 17.30 17.38 14.69
C ASP A 190 17.94 16.49 15.76
N SER A 191 17.18 16.09 16.78
CA SER A 191 17.67 15.23 17.86
C SER A 191 18.15 13.86 17.32
N ILE A 192 17.44 13.30 16.36
CA ILE A 192 17.82 12.02 15.71
C ILE A 192 19.14 12.20 14.94
N LEU A 193 19.25 13.27 14.11
CA LEU A 193 20.42 13.49 13.27
C LEU A 193 21.66 13.89 14.08
N GLU A 194 21.51 14.62 15.19
CA GLU A 194 22.60 14.93 16.11
C GLU A 194 23.23 13.66 16.71
N GLY A 195 22.42 12.65 17.01
CA GLY A 195 22.91 11.39 17.54
C GLY A 195 23.50 10.41 16.51
N LEU A 196 23.19 10.59 15.22
CA LEU A 196 23.57 9.63 14.18
C LEU A 196 24.59 10.15 13.15
N ILE A 197 24.57 11.44 12.78
CA ILE A 197 25.50 12.00 11.79
C ILE A 197 26.92 12.11 12.37
N GLY A 198 27.91 11.63 11.61
CA GLY A 198 29.30 11.63 12.02
C GLY A 198 29.66 10.47 12.95
N SER A 199 28.73 9.54 13.16
CA SER A 199 28.95 8.31 13.94
C SER A 199 29.41 7.15 13.03
N LYS A 200 29.27 5.91 13.52
CA LYS A 200 29.60 4.69 12.78
C LYS A 200 28.55 4.28 11.73
N TYR A 201 27.50 5.07 11.52
CA TYR A 201 26.41 4.76 10.60
C TYR A 201 26.48 5.58 9.32
N LYS A 202 25.89 5.04 8.26
CA LYS A 202 25.42 5.81 7.12
C LYS A 202 23.94 6.14 7.32
N VAL A 203 23.57 7.41 7.21
CA VAL A 203 22.22 7.90 7.48
C VAL A 203 21.57 8.43 6.21
N ILE A 204 20.40 7.93 5.87
CA ILE A 204 19.64 8.38 4.70
C ILE A 204 18.25 8.81 5.17
N VAL A 205 17.96 10.11 5.04
CA VAL A 205 16.60 10.63 5.26
C VAL A 205 15.84 10.53 3.96
N ARG A 206 14.74 9.80 3.97
CA ARG A 206 13.86 9.56 2.81
C ARG A 206 12.44 10.06 3.13
N PRO A 207 12.15 11.37 2.94
CA PRO A 207 10.85 11.96 3.23
C PRO A 207 9.75 11.31 2.40
N HIS A 208 8.54 11.26 2.94
CA HIS A 208 7.41 10.73 2.17
C HIS A 208 7.11 11.62 0.94
N PRO A 209 6.82 11.07 -0.26
CA PRO A 209 6.52 11.87 -1.46
C PRO A 209 5.40 12.90 -1.25
N GLN A 210 4.38 12.55 -0.47
CA GLN A 210 3.30 13.49 -0.13
C GLN A 210 3.76 14.65 0.75
N TYR A 211 4.78 14.46 1.60
CA TYR A 211 5.34 15.56 2.38
C TYR A 211 6.03 16.57 1.47
N ILE A 212 6.86 16.11 0.55
CA ILE A 212 7.54 16.94 -0.44
C ILE A 212 6.53 17.75 -1.26
N ARG A 213 5.46 17.09 -1.73
CA ARG A 213 4.44 17.74 -2.57
C ARG A 213 3.59 18.76 -1.82
N ARG A 214 3.23 18.45 -0.57
CA ARG A 214 2.30 19.29 0.22
C ARG A 214 3.00 20.39 0.99
N PHE A 215 4.25 20.18 1.37
CA PHE A 215 5.04 21.06 2.21
C PHE A 215 6.41 21.40 1.58
N PRO A 216 6.44 21.90 0.31
CA PRO A 216 7.70 22.11 -0.40
C PRO A 216 8.62 23.11 0.31
N VAL A 217 8.06 24.18 0.88
CA VAL A 217 8.85 25.19 1.60
C VAL A 217 9.51 24.62 2.87
N GLN A 218 8.79 23.78 3.61
CA GLN A 218 9.34 23.09 4.79
C GLN A 218 10.46 22.12 4.36
N MET A 219 10.26 21.40 3.26
CA MET A 219 11.26 20.47 2.73
C MET A 219 12.53 21.20 2.29
N GLU A 220 12.39 22.32 1.59
CA GLU A 220 13.53 23.17 1.22
C GLU A 220 14.32 23.67 2.44
N ARG A 221 13.63 24.12 3.50
CA ARG A 221 14.26 24.53 4.76
C ARG A 221 15.05 23.41 5.41
N ILE A 222 14.53 22.18 5.40
CA ILE A 222 15.24 21.01 5.94
C ILE A 222 16.49 20.74 5.11
N ILE A 223 16.40 20.70 3.78
CA ILE A 223 17.54 20.48 2.88
C ILE A 223 18.61 21.55 3.10
N GLU A 224 18.21 22.82 3.14
CA GLU A 224 19.15 23.94 3.34
C GLU A 224 19.85 23.86 4.70
N LYS A 225 19.11 23.57 5.77
CA LYS A 225 19.65 23.42 7.13
C LYS A 225 20.78 22.40 7.22
N TYR A 226 20.67 21.29 6.46
CA TYR A 226 21.64 20.20 6.52
C TYR A 226 22.60 20.15 5.32
N ARG A 227 22.54 21.10 4.40
CA ARG A 227 23.32 21.12 3.15
C ARG A 227 24.83 20.92 3.38
N ASP A 228 25.40 21.64 4.35
CA ASP A 228 26.85 21.59 4.65
C ASP A 228 27.26 20.27 5.35
N ARG A 229 26.31 19.44 5.74
CA ARG A 229 26.55 18.13 6.38
C ARG A 229 26.44 16.96 5.42
N PHE A 230 26.00 17.19 4.17
CA PHE A 230 25.91 16.14 3.18
C PHE A 230 27.28 15.53 2.88
N SER A 231 27.33 14.21 2.83
CA SER A 231 28.53 13.41 2.63
C SER A 231 28.15 12.01 2.12
N ASP A 232 29.16 11.16 1.91
CA ASP A 232 28.90 9.74 1.59
C ASP A 232 28.15 9.02 2.71
N ASP A 233 28.28 9.49 3.95
CA ASP A 233 27.63 8.92 5.13
C ASP A 233 26.32 9.61 5.55
N PHE A 234 25.96 10.75 4.93
CA PHE A 234 24.70 11.42 5.22
C PHE A 234 24.10 12.09 3.99
N GLN A 235 22.85 11.77 3.69
CA GLN A 235 22.10 12.38 2.59
C GLN A 235 20.58 12.44 2.85
N ILE A 236 19.92 13.35 2.17
CA ILE A 236 18.46 13.42 2.08
C ILE A 236 18.08 12.99 0.66
N GLU A 237 17.38 11.87 0.53
CA GLU A 237 16.97 11.28 -0.74
C GLU A 237 15.55 11.72 -1.09
N THR A 238 15.40 12.46 -2.18
CA THR A 238 14.10 12.93 -2.70
C THR A 238 13.72 12.27 -4.03
N ASP A 239 14.59 11.42 -4.58
CA ASP A 239 14.31 10.59 -5.75
C ASP A 239 13.79 9.20 -5.32
N PHE A 240 12.57 8.87 -5.75
CA PHE A 240 11.91 7.61 -5.45
C PHE A 240 11.85 6.66 -6.64
N SER A 241 12.63 6.92 -7.68
CA SER A 241 12.71 6.04 -8.87
C SER A 241 13.26 4.66 -8.56
N SER A 242 13.99 4.50 -7.45
CA SER A 242 14.59 3.27 -6.98
C SER A 242 14.15 2.91 -5.55
N SER A 243 14.00 1.62 -5.30
CA SER A 243 13.82 1.05 -3.96
C SER A 243 15.14 0.60 -3.32
N ALA A 244 16.29 0.91 -3.92
CA ALA A 244 17.60 0.45 -3.46
C ALA A 244 17.88 0.82 -2.00
N THR A 245 17.55 2.03 -1.58
CA THR A 245 17.71 2.47 -0.19
C THR A 245 16.90 1.61 0.77
N VAL A 246 15.65 1.25 0.41
CA VAL A 246 14.80 0.38 1.24
C VAL A 246 15.46 -1.01 1.40
N TYR A 247 15.97 -1.57 0.32
CA TYR A 247 16.55 -2.93 0.34
C TYR A 247 17.93 -3.00 1.00
N ASN A 248 18.72 -1.92 0.90
CA ASN A 248 20.08 -1.89 1.44
C ASN A 248 20.15 -1.39 2.88
N SER A 249 19.09 -0.80 3.43
CA SER A 249 19.12 -0.33 4.83
C SER A 249 19.15 -1.49 5.81
N ASP A 250 19.84 -1.30 6.93
CA ASP A 250 19.99 -2.29 8.00
C ASP A 250 18.99 -2.05 9.14
N LEU A 251 18.49 -0.81 9.25
CA LEU A 251 17.46 -0.43 10.19
C LEU A 251 16.64 0.73 9.60
N LEU A 252 15.34 0.70 9.89
CA LEU A 252 14.43 1.80 9.58
C LEU A 252 14.08 2.58 10.85
N ILE A 253 14.12 3.91 10.79
CA ILE A 253 13.51 4.80 11.77
C ILE A 253 12.29 5.44 11.12
N THR A 254 11.12 5.30 11.73
CA THR A 254 9.87 5.88 11.22
C THR A 254 8.90 6.21 12.36
N ASP A 255 7.74 6.74 12.02
CA ASP A 255 6.67 7.02 12.97
C ASP A 255 5.41 6.17 12.67
N TRP A 256 4.38 6.73 12.03
CA TRP A 256 3.11 6.08 11.68
C TRP A 256 2.99 5.81 10.18
N SER A 257 4.06 5.34 9.56
CA SER A 257 4.12 5.07 8.12
C SER A 257 4.06 3.57 7.80
N ALA A 258 3.34 3.22 6.74
CA ALA A 258 3.25 1.84 6.25
C ALA A 258 4.60 1.26 5.81
N ILE A 259 5.57 2.11 5.49
CA ILE A 259 6.93 1.69 5.13
C ILE A 259 7.58 0.79 6.19
N ALA A 260 7.19 0.93 7.47
CA ALA A 260 7.66 0.08 8.55
C ALA A 260 7.40 -1.41 8.27
N TYR A 261 6.22 -1.70 7.79
CA TYR A 261 5.78 -3.06 7.49
C TYR A 261 6.26 -3.53 6.12
N GLU A 262 6.27 -2.63 5.13
CA GLU A 262 6.87 -2.91 3.82
C GLU A 262 8.36 -3.27 3.96
N PHE A 263 9.12 -2.48 4.74
CA PHE A 263 10.54 -2.72 5.03
C PHE A 263 10.73 -4.01 5.83
N GLY A 264 10.07 -4.12 6.99
CA GLY A 264 10.23 -5.26 7.89
C GLY A 264 9.85 -6.58 7.22
N PHE A 265 8.68 -6.66 6.58
CA PHE A 265 8.22 -7.88 5.91
C PHE A 265 9.04 -8.27 4.69
N THR A 266 9.70 -7.30 4.04
CA THR A 266 10.57 -7.57 2.90
C THR A 266 11.97 -8.01 3.32
N THR A 267 12.57 -7.26 4.26
CA THR A 267 14.00 -7.40 4.60
C THR A 267 14.24 -8.26 5.82
N GLU A 268 13.21 -8.51 6.63
CA GLU A 268 13.26 -9.15 7.95
C GLU A 268 14.14 -8.38 8.95
N LYS A 269 14.32 -7.07 8.72
CA LYS A 269 15.12 -6.18 9.56
C LYS A 269 14.22 -5.31 10.46
N PRO A 270 14.71 -4.92 11.66
CA PRO A 270 13.89 -4.22 12.64
C PRO A 270 13.64 -2.75 12.29
N THR A 271 12.53 -2.24 12.82
CA THR A 271 12.14 -0.84 12.76
C THR A 271 12.18 -0.18 14.12
N LEU A 272 12.77 1.02 14.23
CA LEU A 272 12.66 1.88 15.39
C LEU A 272 11.52 2.89 15.14
N PHE A 273 10.47 2.79 15.95
CA PHE A 273 9.31 3.67 15.85
C PHE A 273 9.44 4.84 16.81
N ILE A 274 9.28 6.05 16.31
CA ILE A 274 9.14 7.25 17.14
C ILE A 274 7.66 7.53 17.35
N ASN A 275 7.26 7.65 18.63
CA ASN A 275 5.87 7.94 19.00
C ASN A 275 5.56 9.44 18.82
N THR A 276 5.42 9.85 17.58
CA THR A 276 4.81 11.13 17.20
C THR A 276 3.29 11.03 17.33
N GLN A 277 2.56 12.07 16.97
CA GLN A 277 1.09 12.01 16.97
C GLN A 277 0.60 10.87 16.06
N MET A 278 -0.24 9.99 16.60
CA MET A 278 -0.79 8.86 15.85
C MET A 278 -1.63 9.33 14.66
N LYS A 279 -1.40 8.73 13.50
CA LYS A 279 -2.16 9.00 12.28
C LYS A 279 -3.52 8.30 12.36
N VAL A 280 -4.57 9.06 12.61
CA VAL A 280 -5.94 8.57 12.68
C VAL A 280 -6.79 9.28 11.63
N VAL A 281 -7.25 8.55 10.62
CA VAL A 281 -8.19 9.08 9.60
C VAL A 281 -9.63 8.80 10.02
N ASN A 282 -9.90 7.61 10.53
CA ASN A 282 -11.19 7.25 11.08
C ASN A 282 -11.22 7.46 12.59
N LYS A 283 -11.94 8.49 13.05
CA LYS A 283 -12.10 8.77 14.48
C LYS A 283 -12.90 7.70 15.24
N ASP A 284 -13.62 6.84 14.53
CA ASP A 284 -14.43 5.77 15.08
C ASP A 284 -13.70 4.41 15.08
N TYR A 285 -12.38 4.40 14.87
CA TYR A 285 -11.60 3.17 14.72
C TYR A 285 -11.64 2.25 15.95
N ASP A 286 -11.86 2.80 17.12
CA ASP A 286 -11.95 2.09 18.39
C ASP A 286 -13.35 1.48 18.67
N LYS A 287 -14.34 1.77 17.81
CA LYS A 287 -15.70 1.21 17.93
C LYS A 287 -15.82 -0.24 17.46
N ILE A 288 -14.80 -0.78 16.80
CA ILE A 288 -14.70 -2.21 16.50
C ILE A 288 -13.76 -2.90 17.48
N ARG A 289 -13.95 -4.23 17.68
CA ARG A 289 -13.20 -4.98 18.69
C ARG A 289 -11.74 -5.22 18.30
N LEU A 290 -11.48 -5.39 17.01
CA LEU A 290 -10.14 -5.66 16.52
C LEU A 290 -9.29 -4.38 16.58
N ARG A 291 -8.22 -4.40 17.38
CA ARG A 291 -7.27 -3.30 17.41
C ARG A 291 -6.46 -3.24 16.11
N PRO A 292 -6.22 -2.04 15.57
CA PRO A 292 -5.43 -1.86 14.35
C PRO A 292 -4.05 -2.51 14.44
N MET A 293 -3.63 -3.17 13.35
CA MET A 293 -2.29 -3.72 13.21
C MET A 293 -1.22 -2.65 13.36
N ASP A 294 -1.50 -1.45 12.88
CA ASP A 294 -0.66 -0.25 13.02
C ASP A 294 -0.20 0.01 14.44
N ILE A 295 -0.99 -0.40 15.42
CA ILE A 295 -0.71 -0.25 16.85
C ILE A 295 -0.08 -1.53 17.39
N THR A 296 -0.67 -2.68 17.10
CA THR A 296 -0.35 -3.95 17.78
C THR A 296 0.91 -4.64 17.25
N ALA A 297 1.30 -4.35 16.00
CA ALA A 297 2.45 -5.00 15.38
C ALA A 297 3.79 -4.24 15.55
N ARG A 298 3.77 -3.02 16.10
CA ARG A 298 5.00 -2.20 16.23
C ARG A 298 6.09 -2.91 17.03
N ASP A 299 5.74 -3.48 18.18
CA ASP A 299 6.69 -4.19 19.03
C ASP A 299 7.01 -5.62 18.51
N LEU A 300 6.29 -6.08 17.48
CA LEU A 300 6.59 -7.33 16.78
C LEU A 300 7.58 -7.15 15.63
N VAL A 301 7.64 -5.97 15.03
CA VAL A 301 8.57 -5.68 13.92
C VAL A 301 9.72 -4.76 14.34
N GLY A 302 9.79 -4.36 15.61
CA GLY A 302 10.82 -3.47 16.11
C GLY A 302 10.58 -3.01 17.53
N LYS A 303 10.86 -1.73 17.79
CA LYS A 303 10.71 -1.11 19.11
C LYS A 303 10.15 0.29 18.98
N SER A 304 9.26 0.68 19.89
CA SER A 304 8.73 2.04 19.97
C SER A 304 9.43 2.83 21.07
N ILE A 305 9.75 4.09 20.80
CA ILE A 305 10.27 5.06 21.78
C ILE A 305 9.51 6.37 21.72
N SER A 306 9.60 7.18 22.78
CA SER A 306 9.03 8.53 22.81
C SER A 306 9.87 9.51 21.97
N LYS A 307 9.34 10.70 21.69
CA LYS A 307 10.12 11.77 21.03
C LYS A 307 11.28 12.25 21.91
N GLU A 308 11.09 12.24 23.22
CA GLU A 308 12.08 12.66 24.21
C GLU A 308 13.28 11.69 24.27
N ASP A 309 13.05 10.41 24.01
CA ASP A 309 14.11 9.38 24.00
C ASP A 309 15.00 9.45 22.76
N THR A 310 14.68 10.30 21.76
CA THR A 310 15.52 10.48 20.57
C THR A 310 16.89 11.06 20.86
N LYS A 311 17.09 11.70 22.02
CA LYS A 311 18.41 12.13 22.52
C LYS A 311 19.39 10.95 22.67
N ASP A 312 18.88 9.76 22.95
CA ASP A 312 19.66 8.52 23.12
C ASP A 312 19.53 7.60 21.89
N ILE A 313 19.25 8.17 20.71
CA ILE A 313 18.89 7.42 19.50
C ILE A 313 19.93 6.38 19.10
N ALA A 314 21.22 6.71 19.23
CA ALA A 314 22.31 5.78 18.90
C ALA A 314 22.27 4.51 19.74
N LEU A 315 21.92 4.61 21.04
CA LEU A 315 21.77 3.46 21.93
C LEU A 315 20.61 2.56 21.48
N HIS A 316 19.48 3.15 21.07
CA HIS A 316 18.32 2.40 20.57
C HIS A 316 18.62 1.70 19.24
N VAL A 317 19.34 2.37 18.34
CA VAL A 317 19.80 1.82 17.06
C VAL A 317 20.75 0.64 17.31
N ASP A 318 21.78 0.81 18.18
CA ASP A 318 22.72 -0.26 18.50
C ASP A 318 22.02 -1.49 19.08
N ASN A 319 21.07 -1.27 19.96
CA ASN A 319 20.31 -2.35 20.58
C ASN A 319 19.53 -3.16 19.54
N LEU A 320 18.85 -2.50 18.60
CA LEU A 320 18.10 -3.18 17.55
C LEU A 320 19.03 -3.90 16.56
N LEU A 321 20.14 -3.30 16.16
CA LEU A 321 21.12 -3.91 15.27
C LEU A 321 21.75 -5.15 15.91
N SER A 322 22.03 -5.11 17.23
CA SER A 322 22.61 -6.26 17.96
C SER A 322 21.63 -7.41 18.15
N ASN A 323 20.32 -7.18 17.99
CA ASN A 323 19.27 -8.18 18.16
C ASN A 323 18.55 -8.53 16.83
N GLN A 324 19.16 -8.24 15.68
CA GLN A 324 18.52 -8.40 14.36
C GLN A 324 17.98 -9.81 14.11
N ASP A 325 18.71 -10.87 14.51
CA ASP A 325 18.30 -12.25 14.25
C ASP A 325 17.00 -12.61 14.99
N ALA A 326 16.85 -12.11 16.23
CA ALA A 326 15.61 -12.33 16.99
C ALA A 326 14.41 -11.62 16.32
N PHE A 327 14.59 -10.38 15.85
CA PHE A 327 13.58 -9.66 15.10
C PHE A 327 13.29 -10.32 13.76
N ALA A 328 14.30 -10.80 13.03
CA ALA A 328 14.12 -11.46 11.74
C ALA A 328 13.16 -12.67 11.86
N GLN A 329 13.34 -13.52 12.87
CA GLN A 329 12.43 -14.64 13.08
C GLN A 329 11.00 -14.17 13.42
N GLN A 330 10.88 -13.20 14.33
CA GLN A 330 9.58 -12.67 14.76
C GLN A 330 8.82 -11.99 13.62
N ILE A 331 9.52 -11.21 12.79
CA ILE A 331 8.95 -10.54 11.60
C ILE A 331 8.49 -11.57 10.58
N ARG A 332 9.29 -12.62 10.35
CA ARG A 332 8.96 -13.71 9.42
C ARG A 332 7.70 -14.45 9.87
N ASP A 333 7.60 -14.78 11.14
CA ASP A 333 6.44 -15.49 11.71
C ASP A 333 5.19 -14.62 11.62
N LEU A 334 5.30 -13.33 11.96
CA LEU A 334 4.20 -12.37 11.80
C LEU A 334 3.76 -12.29 10.33
N ARG A 335 4.68 -12.05 9.40
CA ARG A 335 4.39 -11.96 7.96
C ARG A 335 3.65 -13.20 7.46
N ASN A 336 4.17 -14.38 7.76
CA ASN A 336 3.61 -15.65 7.29
C ASN A 336 2.21 -15.95 7.86
N SER A 337 1.93 -15.47 9.07
CA SER A 337 0.62 -15.64 9.72
C SER A 337 -0.37 -14.53 9.33
N TYR A 338 0.11 -13.37 8.91
CA TYR A 338 -0.69 -12.20 8.63
C TYR A 338 -1.30 -12.22 7.22
N PHE A 339 -0.48 -12.45 6.19
CA PHE A 339 -0.92 -12.36 4.80
C PHE A 339 -1.61 -13.63 4.31
N TYR A 340 -2.66 -13.43 3.51
CA TYR A 340 -3.18 -14.50 2.66
C TYR A 340 -2.25 -14.72 1.47
N ASN A 341 -2.15 -15.94 0.99
CA ASN A 341 -1.49 -16.32 -0.28
C ASN A 341 -0.14 -15.64 -0.53
N LEU A 342 0.70 -15.52 0.50
CA LEU A 342 2.01 -14.89 0.40
C LEU A 342 2.82 -15.51 -0.76
N GLY A 343 3.34 -14.67 -1.66
CA GLY A 343 4.01 -15.07 -2.89
C GLY A 343 3.09 -15.43 -4.07
N HIS A 344 1.75 -15.50 -3.84
CA HIS A 344 0.75 -15.94 -4.82
C HIS A 344 -0.49 -15.03 -4.85
N SER A 345 -0.38 -13.81 -4.36
CA SER A 345 -1.53 -12.89 -4.26
C SER A 345 -2.11 -12.53 -5.63
N GLY A 346 -1.24 -12.36 -6.63
CA GLY A 346 -1.66 -12.06 -8.00
C GLY A 346 -2.47 -13.20 -8.62
N GLU A 347 -2.02 -14.45 -8.44
CA GLU A 347 -2.72 -15.66 -8.90
C GLU A 347 -4.08 -15.81 -8.24
N ALA A 348 -4.14 -15.63 -6.91
CA ALA A 348 -5.40 -15.73 -6.15
C ALA A 348 -6.44 -14.69 -6.59
N ALA A 349 -6.01 -13.45 -6.86
CA ALA A 349 -6.88 -12.42 -7.40
C ALA A 349 -7.33 -12.74 -8.84
N ALA A 350 -6.40 -13.16 -9.70
CA ALA A 350 -6.71 -13.49 -11.09
C ALA A 350 -7.66 -14.69 -11.21
N ASP A 351 -7.52 -15.70 -10.35
CA ASP A 351 -8.44 -16.85 -10.32
C ASP A 351 -9.86 -16.41 -10.01
N TYR A 352 -10.02 -15.59 -8.97
CA TYR A 352 -11.34 -15.03 -8.65
C TYR A 352 -11.94 -14.24 -9.81
N ILE A 353 -11.13 -13.35 -10.42
CA ILE A 353 -11.60 -12.49 -11.53
C ILE A 353 -12.05 -13.36 -12.72
N VAL A 354 -11.24 -14.31 -13.14
CA VAL A 354 -11.55 -15.18 -14.28
C VAL A 354 -12.78 -16.02 -14.00
N GLU A 355 -12.85 -16.69 -12.85
CA GLU A 355 -14.03 -17.49 -12.44
C GLU A 355 -15.30 -16.64 -12.44
N ARG A 356 -15.24 -15.45 -11.88
CA ARG A 356 -16.38 -14.56 -11.72
C ARG A 356 -16.90 -14.02 -13.05
N LEU A 357 -16.01 -13.72 -13.98
CA LEU A 357 -16.36 -13.15 -15.29
C LEU A 357 -16.81 -14.24 -16.28
N THR A 358 -16.18 -15.42 -16.29
CA THR A 358 -16.61 -16.55 -17.12
C THR A 358 -17.95 -17.13 -16.63
N GLY A 359 -18.19 -17.15 -15.32
CA GLY A 359 -19.48 -17.56 -14.76
C GLY A 359 -20.64 -16.63 -15.15
N LYS A 360 -20.37 -15.31 -15.30
CA LYS A 360 -21.36 -14.35 -15.84
C LYS A 360 -21.67 -14.62 -17.31
N GLU A 361 -20.67 -14.84 -18.13
CA GLU A 361 -20.85 -15.14 -19.58
C GLU A 361 -21.69 -16.40 -19.80
N GLN A 362 -21.45 -17.45 -19.03
CA GLN A 362 -22.25 -18.69 -19.11
C GLN A 362 -23.73 -18.46 -18.73
N ALA A 363 -23.97 -17.64 -17.69
CA ALA A 363 -25.34 -17.32 -17.25
C ALA A 363 -26.06 -16.44 -18.28
N GLU A 364 -25.39 -15.52 -18.96
CA GLU A 364 -25.96 -14.71 -20.04
C GLU A 364 -26.19 -15.54 -21.30
N GLY A 365 -25.24 -16.38 -21.69
CA GLY A 365 -25.38 -17.29 -22.83
C GLY A 365 -26.55 -18.27 -22.66
N SER A 366 -26.78 -18.79 -21.45
CA SER A 366 -27.91 -19.64 -21.11
C SER A 366 -29.25 -18.91 -21.24
N ARG A 367 -29.35 -17.66 -20.79
CA ARG A 367 -30.58 -16.83 -20.91
C ARG A 367 -30.92 -16.51 -22.37
N VAL A 368 -29.91 -16.26 -23.21
CA VAL A 368 -30.11 -16.00 -24.65
C VAL A 368 -30.54 -17.27 -25.37
N ALA A 369 -30.00 -18.44 -25.01
CA ALA A 369 -30.40 -19.72 -25.59
C ALA A 369 -31.86 -20.08 -25.25
N ASP A 370 -32.29 -19.83 -24.00
CA ASP A 370 -33.68 -20.08 -23.57
C ASP A 370 -34.68 -19.15 -24.27
N THR A 371 -34.27 -17.89 -24.56
CA THR A 371 -35.15 -16.95 -25.31
C THR A 371 -35.23 -17.24 -26.82
N LEU A 372 -34.28 -17.99 -27.38
CA LEU A 372 -34.30 -18.43 -28.78
C LEU A 372 -35.01 -19.78 -28.98
N SER A 373 -35.25 -20.54 -27.91
CA SER A 373 -35.99 -21.80 -27.96
C SER A 373 -37.51 -21.64 -27.83
N ASP A 374 -37.98 -20.45 -27.42
CA ASP A 374 -39.41 -20.15 -27.25
C ASP A 374 -40.04 -19.33 -28.43
N ASN A 375 -39.36 -19.24 -29.56
CA ASN A 375 -39.83 -18.71 -30.83
C ASN A 375 -39.70 -19.81 -31.90
#